data_28010e6f5246dc3acf91cb7c9c3d879b
#
_entry.id   28010e6f5246dc3acf91cb7c9c3d879b
#
_cell.length_a   1.000
_cell.length_b   1.000
_cell.length_c   1.000
_cell.angle_alpha   90.00
_cell.angle_beta   90.00
_cell.angle_gamma   90.00
#
_symmetry.space_group_name_H-M   'P 1'
#
loop_
_entity.id
_entity.type
_entity.pdbx_description
1 polymer ?
#
loop_
_entity_poly.entity_id
_entity_poly.type
_entity_poly.pdbx_seq_one_letter_code
_entity_poly.pdbx_strand_id
1 'polypeptide(L)'
;KASGKKVYKTQIINDRGIHICKSMLAWEKFGNGETPESTGLKGDKLVGNYYVKFDQEYKKEIAQLVASGLSEENAKKQAPLILQAQEMLLKWEAGDKQVLALWKEMNQWVYRGFDVTYKNLGVDFDQLYYESNTYLLGKDSIDEGLKSGVFFQKEDGSIWCDLSDEGLDEKLVLRKDGTSVYITQ
;
A
#
# COMPACT_ATOMS: atom_id res chain seq x y z
N LYS A 1 -19.35 -13.66 20.53
CA LYS A 1 -19.27 -14.90 21.34
C LYS A 1 -20.10 -14.77 22.63
N ALA A 2 -19.97 -13.65 23.35
CA ALA A 2 -20.71 -13.42 24.61
C ALA A 2 -22.26 -13.53 24.44
N SER A 3 -22.80 -13.16 23.27
CA SER A 3 -24.23 -13.25 22.92
C SER A 3 -24.64 -14.63 22.36
N GLY A 4 -23.80 -15.65 22.43
CA GLY A 4 -24.03 -16.97 21.85
C GLY A 4 -23.98 -17.06 20.33
N LYS A 5 -23.68 -15.99 19.63
CA LYS A 5 -23.54 -15.97 18.15
C LYS A 5 -22.22 -16.59 17.71
N LYS A 6 -22.26 -17.30 16.58
CA LYS A 6 -21.05 -17.74 15.88
C LYS A 6 -20.38 -16.52 15.28
N VAL A 7 -19.11 -16.33 15.61
CA VAL A 7 -18.29 -15.20 15.13
C VAL A 7 -17.10 -15.77 14.37
N TYR A 8 -16.87 -15.27 13.18
CA TYR A 8 -15.68 -15.52 12.37
C TYR A 8 -14.83 -14.25 12.33
N LYS A 9 -13.62 -14.33 12.87
CA LYS A 9 -12.72 -13.19 13.03
C LYS A 9 -11.75 -13.15 11.88
N THR A 10 -11.72 -12.04 11.18
CA THR A 10 -10.82 -11.83 10.04
C THR A 10 -9.94 -10.62 10.25
N GLN A 11 -8.77 -10.64 9.64
CA GLN A 11 -7.86 -9.50 9.54
C GLN A 11 -7.45 -9.32 8.09
N ILE A 12 -7.49 -8.08 7.61
CA ILE A 12 -6.96 -7.68 6.31
C ILE A 12 -5.62 -6.99 6.55
N ILE A 13 -4.56 -7.54 5.97
CA ILE A 13 -3.20 -7.01 6.10
C ILE A 13 -2.87 -6.23 4.85
N ASN A 14 -2.60 -4.93 5.03
CA ASN A 14 -2.12 -4.07 3.96
C ASN A 14 -0.61 -4.27 3.80
N ASP A 15 -0.23 -5.17 2.90
CA ASP A 15 1.14 -5.58 2.66
C ASP A 15 1.68 -5.16 1.29
N ARG A 16 0.93 -4.32 0.53
CA ARG A 16 1.34 -3.81 -0.78
C ARG A 16 1.03 -2.32 -0.93
N GLY A 17 1.48 -1.76 -2.04
CA GLY A 17 1.18 -0.39 -2.46
C GLY A 17 2.30 0.59 -2.14
N ILE A 18 2.05 1.84 -2.50
CA ILE A 18 3.07 2.91 -2.45
C ILE A 18 3.63 3.14 -1.04
N HIS A 19 2.82 2.95 0.01
CA HIS A 19 3.28 3.16 1.39
C HIS A 19 4.31 2.11 1.82
N ILE A 20 4.14 0.87 1.35
CA ILE A 20 5.11 -0.20 1.59
C ILE A 20 6.41 0.09 0.82
N CYS A 21 6.30 0.49 -0.45
CA CYS A 21 7.45 0.87 -1.27
C CYS A 21 8.25 2.04 -0.66
N LYS A 22 7.59 3.00 -0.01
CA LYS A 22 8.27 4.08 0.71
C LYS A 22 9.18 3.56 1.82
N SER A 23 8.69 2.62 2.64
CA SER A 23 9.50 2.00 3.70
C SER A 23 10.65 1.18 3.14
N MET A 24 10.38 0.41 2.08
CA MET A 24 11.38 -0.42 1.40
C MET A 24 12.50 0.45 0.81
N LEU A 25 12.14 1.48 0.06
CA LEU A 25 13.11 2.41 -0.54
C LEU A 25 13.95 3.14 0.51
N ALA A 26 13.33 3.58 1.62
CA ALA A 26 14.06 4.23 2.70
C ALA A 26 15.03 3.27 3.39
N TRP A 27 14.63 2.01 3.60
CA TRP A 27 15.53 1.00 4.14
C TRP A 27 16.71 0.71 3.18
N GLU A 28 16.44 0.55 1.90
CA GLU A 28 17.47 0.32 0.89
C GLU A 28 18.50 1.46 0.82
N LYS A 29 18.04 2.71 0.92
CA LYS A 29 18.91 3.90 0.82
C LYS A 29 19.63 4.26 2.12
N PHE A 30 19.01 4.05 3.25
CA PHE A 30 19.47 4.60 4.53
C PHE A 30 19.66 3.53 5.62
N GLY A 31 19.28 2.28 5.36
CA GLY A 31 19.24 1.23 6.36
C GLY A 31 20.58 0.50 6.60
N ASN A 32 21.53 0.63 5.67
CA ASN A 32 22.85 -0.01 5.78
C ASN A 32 22.78 -1.51 6.14
N GLY A 33 21.72 -2.21 5.70
CA GLY A 33 21.51 -3.63 5.99
C GLY A 33 20.98 -3.94 7.39
N GLU A 34 20.45 -2.95 8.13
CA GLU A 34 19.83 -3.20 9.45
C GLU A 34 18.65 -4.20 9.33
N THR A 35 18.61 -5.11 10.31
CA THR A 35 17.52 -6.08 10.47
C THR A 35 16.93 -6.02 11.88
N PRO A 36 15.77 -6.61 12.15
CA PRO A 36 15.26 -6.72 13.51
C PRO A 36 16.27 -7.38 14.46
N GLU A 37 17.00 -8.38 13.98
CA GLU A 37 18.01 -9.09 14.75
C GLU A 37 19.22 -8.20 15.06
N SER A 38 19.72 -7.43 14.09
CA SER A 38 20.89 -6.56 14.30
C SER A 38 20.58 -5.35 15.18
N THR A 39 19.34 -4.86 15.16
CA THR A 39 18.91 -3.67 15.91
C THR A 39 18.26 -3.99 17.26
N GLY A 40 17.81 -5.23 17.46
CA GLY A 40 16.98 -5.62 18.60
C GLY A 40 15.57 -5.01 18.58
N LEU A 41 15.18 -4.37 17.49
CA LEU A 41 13.84 -3.78 17.34
C LEU A 41 12.84 -4.83 16.84
N LYS A 42 11.59 -4.69 17.26
CA LYS A 42 10.48 -5.43 16.68
C LYS A 42 10.33 -5.05 15.20
N GLY A 43 10.07 -6.02 14.31
CA GLY A 43 10.13 -5.82 12.86
C GLY A 43 9.20 -4.73 12.34
N ASP A 44 7.95 -4.68 12.81
CA ASP A 44 7.00 -3.62 12.46
C ASP A 44 7.47 -2.24 12.96
N LYS A 45 8.16 -2.18 14.11
CA LYS A 45 8.76 -0.94 14.59
C LYS A 45 9.92 -0.49 13.71
N LEU A 46 10.79 -1.41 13.30
CA LEU A 46 11.91 -1.13 12.40
C LEU A 46 11.40 -0.58 11.07
N VAL A 47 10.48 -1.30 10.42
CA VAL A 47 9.90 -0.87 9.14
C VAL A 47 9.15 0.45 9.26
N GLY A 48 8.43 0.66 10.35
CA GLY A 48 7.77 1.94 10.66
C GLY A 48 8.75 3.10 10.81
N ASN A 49 9.93 2.88 11.39
CA ASN A 49 10.97 3.90 11.48
C ASN A 49 11.44 4.33 10.07
N TYR A 50 11.56 3.39 9.12
CA TYR A 50 11.91 3.71 7.73
C TYR A 50 10.79 4.41 6.98
N TYR A 51 9.53 4.18 7.32
CA TYR A 51 8.42 4.99 6.80
C TYR A 51 8.55 6.45 7.22
N VAL A 52 8.86 6.70 8.50
CA VAL A 52 9.12 8.04 9.03
C VAL A 52 10.37 8.65 8.39
N LYS A 53 11.44 7.86 8.20
CA LYS A 53 12.66 8.30 7.53
C LYS A 53 12.39 8.75 6.10
N PHE A 54 11.58 8.00 5.34
CA PHE A 54 11.14 8.40 4.02
C PHE A 54 10.49 9.79 4.03
N ASP A 55 9.51 10.00 4.92
CA ASP A 55 8.80 11.28 5.02
C ASP A 55 9.73 12.45 5.33
N GLN A 56 10.69 12.25 6.22
CA GLN A 56 11.68 13.26 6.58
C GLN A 56 12.56 13.66 5.39
N GLU A 57 13.09 12.68 4.65
CA GLU A 57 13.94 12.94 3.49
C GLU A 57 13.13 13.52 2.31
N TYR A 58 11.92 13.02 2.08
CA TYR A 58 11.00 13.54 1.09
C TYR A 58 10.64 15.01 1.33
N LYS A 59 10.40 15.42 2.59
CA LYS A 59 10.18 16.82 2.94
C LYS A 59 11.39 17.72 2.65
N LYS A 60 12.61 17.21 2.83
CA LYS A 60 13.83 17.94 2.46
C LYS A 60 13.93 18.16 0.95
N GLU A 61 13.64 17.13 0.15
CA GLU A 61 13.62 17.24 -1.31
C GLU A 61 12.57 18.25 -1.79
N ILE A 62 11.36 18.22 -1.21
CA ILE A 62 10.31 19.20 -1.51
C ILE A 62 10.81 20.62 -1.21
N ALA A 63 11.39 20.85 -0.03
CA ALA A 63 11.90 22.16 0.35
C ALA A 63 12.98 22.69 -0.62
N GLN A 64 13.87 21.80 -1.08
CA GLN A 64 14.89 22.14 -2.08
C GLN A 64 14.27 22.52 -3.43
N LEU A 65 13.28 21.76 -3.89
CA LEU A 65 12.56 22.03 -5.15
C LEU A 65 11.75 23.33 -5.08
N VAL A 66 11.13 23.63 -3.97
CA VAL A 66 10.42 24.90 -3.73
C VAL A 66 11.42 26.06 -3.72
N ALA A 67 12.56 25.91 -3.06
CA ALA A 67 13.62 26.92 -3.06
C ALA A 67 14.20 27.16 -4.47
N SER A 68 14.12 26.18 -5.37
CA SER A 68 14.52 26.31 -6.78
C SER A 68 13.44 26.92 -7.69
N GLY A 69 12.27 27.28 -7.13
CA GLY A 69 11.20 27.97 -7.84
C GLY A 69 10.00 27.13 -8.26
N LEU A 70 9.93 25.84 -7.84
CA LEU A 70 8.74 25.04 -8.08
C LEU A 70 7.63 25.40 -7.09
N SER A 71 6.36 25.28 -7.54
CA SER A 71 5.24 25.30 -6.59
C SER A 71 5.30 24.06 -5.68
N GLU A 72 4.80 24.19 -4.46
CA GLU A 72 4.80 23.08 -3.50
C GLU A 72 4.06 21.84 -4.04
N GLU A 73 2.98 22.04 -4.78
CA GLU A 73 2.24 20.95 -5.42
C GLU A 73 3.09 20.19 -6.44
N ASN A 74 3.82 20.92 -7.30
CA ASN A 74 4.71 20.33 -8.27
C ASN A 74 5.93 19.69 -7.62
N ALA A 75 6.50 20.32 -6.60
CA ALA A 75 7.60 19.77 -5.83
C ALA A 75 7.26 18.42 -5.20
N LYS A 76 6.06 18.28 -4.62
CA LYS A 76 5.55 17.00 -4.08
C LYS A 76 5.45 15.90 -5.15
N LYS A 77 5.10 16.26 -6.38
CA LYS A 77 4.97 15.29 -7.49
C LYS A 77 6.31 14.92 -8.14
N GLN A 78 7.30 15.82 -8.04
CA GLN A 78 8.58 15.70 -8.75
C GLN A 78 9.78 15.39 -7.85
N ALA A 79 9.58 15.29 -6.54
CA ALA A 79 10.63 14.92 -5.62
C ALA A 79 11.22 13.53 -5.98
N PRO A 80 12.54 13.37 -6.07
CA PRO A 80 13.17 12.12 -6.49
C PRO A 80 12.71 10.89 -5.70
N LEU A 81 12.55 11.01 -4.39
CA LEU A 81 12.14 9.88 -3.54
C LEU A 81 10.74 9.37 -3.88
N ILE A 82 9.77 10.26 -4.14
CA ILE A 82 8.41 9.78 -4.48
C ILE A 82 8.38 9.13 -5.86
N LEU A 83 9.13 9.64 -6.83
CA LEU A 83 9.25 9.04 -8.16
C LEU A 83 9.88 7.65 -8.09
N GLN A 84 10.95 7.49 -7.29
CA GLN A 84 11.59 6.19 -7.09
C GLN A 84 10.68 5.19 -6.36
N ALA A 85 9.88 5.65 -5.39
CA ALA A 85 8.90 4.78 -4.73
C ALA A 85 7.78 4.33 -5.70
N GLN A 86 7.35 5.21 -6.60
CA GLN A 86 6.41 4.86 -7.67
C GLN A 86 7.01 3.86 -8.66
N GLU A 87 8.26 4.07 -9.07
CA GLU A 87 9.00 3.11 -9.91
C GLU A 87 9.14 1.75 -9.22
N MET A 88 9.46 1.73 -7.93
CA MET A 88 9.53 0.49 -7.15
C MET A 88 8.18 -0.24 -7.12
N LEU A 89 7.06 0.47 -7.00
CA LEU A 89 5.73 -0.12 -7.07
C LEU A 89 5.46 -0.75 -8.45
N LEU A 90 5.80 -0.05 -9.53
CA LEU A 90 5.66 -0.61 -10.88
C LEU A 90 6.53 -1.86 -11.07
N LYS A 91 7.76 -1.86 -10.56
CA LYS A 91 8.64 -3.05 -10.57
C LYS A 91 8.03 -4.20 -9.75
N TRP A 92 7.44 -3.91 -8.59
CA TRP A 92 6.74 -4.91 -7.79
C TRP A 92 5.58 -5.54 -8.58
N GLU A 93 4.75 -4.72 -9.22
CA GLU A 93 3.61 -5.19 -10.04
C GLU A 93 4.07 -5.96 -11.30
N ALA A 94 5.22 -5.61 -11.86
CA ALA A 94 5.84 -6.33 -12.98
C ALA A 94 6.54 -7.64 -12.57
N GLY A 95 6.60 -7.96 -11.28
CA GLY A 95 7.22 -9.18 -10.79
C GLY A 95 8.75 -9.14 -10.72
N ASP A 96 9.36 -7.95 -10.58
CA ASP A 96 10.81 -7.81 -10.44
C ASP A 96 11.32 -8.62 -9.23
N LYS A 97 12.28 -9.50 -9.48
CA LYS A 97 12.75 -10.47 -8.47
C LYS A 97 13.42 -9.83 -7.26
N GLN A 98 14.13 -8.72 -7.46
CA GLN A 98 14.85 -8.04 -6.38
C GLN A 98 13.88 -7.29 -5.49
N VAL A 99 12.95 -6.55 -6.10
CA VAL A 99 11.90 -5.82 -5.38
C VAL A 99 10.99 -6.78 -4.62
N LEU A 100 10.58 -7.89 -5.24
CA LEU A 100 9.77 -8.92 -4.58
C LEU A 100 10.50 -9.60 -3.42
N ALA A 101 11.81 -9.84 -3.53
CA ALA A 101 12.61 -10.42 -2.45
C ALA A 101 12.66 -9.48 -1.24
N LEU A 102 12.97 -8.20 -1.47
CA LEU A 102 12.99 -7.18 -0.42
C LEU A 102 11.60 -7.00 0.23
N TRP A 103 10.55 -6.89 -0.59
CA TRP A 103 9.18 -6.81 -0.13
C TRP A 103 8.79 -7.98 0.77
N LYS A 104 9.11 -9.20 0.35
CA LYS A 104 8.81 -10.40 1.13
C LYS A 104 9.56 -10.43 2.47
N GLU A 105 10.84 -10.06 2.46
CA GLU A 105 11.66 -10.04 3.65
C GLU A 105 11.15 -9.02 4.67
N MET A 106 10.93 -7.78 4.25
CA MET A 106 10.47 -6.72 5.16
C MET A 106 9.05 -6.99 5.68
N ASN A 107 8.15 -7.51 4.85
CA ASN A 107 6.82 -7.91 5.32
C ASN A 107 6.88 -9.07 6.32
N GLN A 108 7.80 -10.04 6.16
CA GLN A 108 7.99 -11.09 7.16
C GLN A 108 8.43 -10.51 8.52
N TRP A 109 9.25 -9.46 8.54
CA TRP A 109 9.57 -8.76 9.78
C TRP A 109 8.34 -8.15 10.44
N VAL A 110 7.49 -7.49 9.62
CA VAL A 110 6.25 -6.88 10.09
C VAL A 110 5.28 -7.93 10.62
N TYR A 111 5.08 -9.04 9.91
CA TYR A 111 4.17 -10.11 10.32
C TYR A 111 4.57 -10.73 11.66
N ARG A 112 5.87 -11.04 11.83
CA ARG A 112 6.39 -11.49 13.14
C ARG A 112 6.15 -10.44 14.24
N GLY A 113 6.24 -9.16 13.90
CA GLY A 113 5.92 -8.07 14.83
C GLY A 113 4.43 -8.03 15.21
N PHE A 114 3.54 -8.26 14.25
CA PHE A 114 2.09 -8.34 14.50
C PHE A 114 1.73 -9.53 15.39
N ASP A 115 2.34 -10.70 15.17
CA ASP A 115 2.09 -11.88 15.99
C ASP A 115 2.40 -11.62 17.47
N VAL A 116 3.51 -10.94 17.75
CA VAL A 116 3.86 -10.52 19.12
C VAL A 116 2.80 -9.56 19.68
N THR A 117 2.37 -8.60 18.90
CA THR A 117 1.36 -7.61 19.33
C THR A 117 0.02 -8.28 19.62
N TYR A 118 -0.49 -9.11 18.71
CA TYR A 118 -1.78 -9.79 18.87
C TYR A 118 -1.76 -10.75 20.05
N LYS A 119 -0.65 -11.48 20.23
CA LYS A 119 -0.49 -12.34 21.40
C LYS A 119 -0.54 -11.56 22.71
N ASN A 120 0.13 -10.41 22.80
CA ASN A 120 0.12 -9.56 23.98
C ASN A 120 -1.26 -8.94 24.27
N LEU A 121 -2.03 -8.65 23.22
CA LEU A 121 -3.40 -8.13 23.33
C LEU A 121 -4.45 -9.24 23.57
N GLY A 122 -4.08 -10.50 23.49
CA GLY A 122 -5.02 -11.61 23.57
C GLY A 122 -5.99 -11.66 22.38
N VAL A 123 -5.55 -11.17 21.21
CA VAL A 123 -6.35 -11.15 19.98
C VAL A 123 -5.87 -12.25 19.05
N ASP A 124 -6.82 -12.96 18.44
CA ASP A 124 -6.60 -13.99 17.43
C ASP A 124 -7.54 -13.82 16.25
N PHE A 125 -7.22 -14.44 15.12
CA PHE A 125 -8.02 -14.40 13.89
C PHE A 125 -8.22 -15.81 13.35
N ASP A 126 -9.41 -16.07 12.84
CA ASP A 126 -9.74 -17.34 12.17
C ASP A 126 -9.18 -17.36 10.75
N GLN A 127 -9.02 -16.16 10.12
CA GLN A 127 -8.45 -16.00 8.77
C GLN A 127 -7.72 -14.67 8.63
N LEU A 128 -6.55 -14.73 7.99
CA LEU A 128 -5.80 -13.56 7.54
C LEU A 128 -5.96 -13.41 6.03
N TYR A 129 -6.28 -12.21 5.57
CA TYR A 129 -6.27 -11.82 4.18
C TYR A 129 -5.13 -10.83 3.94
N TYR A 130 -4.44 -10.98 2.81
CA TYR A 130 -3.33 -10.12 2.41
C TYR A 130 -3.73 -9.35 1.16
N GLU A 131 -3.60 -8.04 1.16
CA GLU A 131 -3.95 -7.22 0.00
C GLU A 131 -3.13 -7.59 -1.24
N SER A 132 -1.89 -8.06 -1.07
CA SER A 132 -1.07 -8.60 -2.14
C SER A 132 -1.70 -9.77 -2.90
N ASN A 133 -2.64 -10.49 -2.28
CA ASN A 133 -3.39 -11.58 -2.91
C ASN A 133 -4.78 -11.13 -3.37
N THR A 134 -5.43 -10.25 -2.60
CA THR A 134 -6.84 -9.89 -2.85
C THR A 134 -7.02 -8.84 -3.94
N TYR A 135 -6.02 -8.00 -4.20
CA TYR A 135 -6.13 -6.96 -5.23
C TYR A 135 -6.38 -7.51 -6.64
N LEU A 136 -5.96 -8.74 -6.91
CA LEU A 136 -6.23 -9.42 -8.19
C LEU A 136 -7.72 -9.74 -8.34
N LEU A 137 -8.40 -10.08 -7.25
CA LEU A 137 -9.85 -10.35 -7.26
C LEU A 137 -10.65 -9.10 -7.64
N GLY A 138 -10.16 -7.92 -7.25
CA GLY A 138 -10.76 -6.64 -7.63
C GLY A 138 -10.74 -6.42 -9.15
N LYS A 139 -9.70 -6.87 -9.86
CA LYS A 139 -9.61 -6.74 -11.32
C LYS A 139 -10.67 -7.60 -12.03
N ASP A 140 -10.86 -8.82 -11.58
CA ASP A 140 -11.90 -9.70 -12.13
C ASP A 140 -13.30 -9.10 -11.94
N SER A 141 -13.57 -8.53 -10.76
CA SER A 141 -14.83 -7.84 -10.46
C SER A 141 -15.03 -6.58 -11.32
N ILE A 142 -13.96 -5.86 -11.66
CA ILE A 142 -14.03 -4.70 -12.56
C ILE A 142 -14.39 -5.15 -13.99
N ASP A 143 -13.78 -6.21 -14.49
CA ASP A 143 -14.09 -6.76 -15.82
C ASP A 143 -15.54 -7.25 -15.89
N GLU A 144 -16.05 -7.87 -14.85
CA GLU A 144 -17.44 -8.29 -14.75
C GLU A 144 -18.40 -7.09 -14.69
N GLY A 145 -18.05 -6.05 -13.92
CA GLY A 145 -18.82 -4.81 -13.82
C GLY A 145 -18.90 -4.05 -15.14
N LEU A 146 -17.82 -4.02 -15.93
CA LEU A 146 -17.81 -3.44 -17.28
C LEU A 146 -18.71 -4.25 -18.24
N LYS A 147 -18.60 -5.59 -18.21
CA LYS A 147 -19.42 -6.46 -19.06
C LYS A 147 -20.91 -6.37 -18.75
N SER A 148 -21.26 -6.20 -17.48
CA SER A 148 -22.64 -6.07 -17.02
C SER A 148 -23.21 -4.65 -17.15
N GLY A 149 -22.38 -3.65 -17.49
CA GLY A 149 -22.77 -2.25 -17.59
C GLY A 149 -22.93 -1.53 -16.24
N VAL A 150 -22.53 -2.16 -15.14
CA VAL A 150 -22.52 -1.52 -13.80
C VAL A 150 -21.38 -0.51 -13.69
N PHE A 151 -20.25 -0.79 -14.36
CA PHE A 151 -19.12 0.13 -14.45
C PHE A 151 -18.98 0.66 -15.88
N PHE A 152 -18.42 1.87 -15.99
CA PHE A 152 -18.14 2.50 -17.28
C PHE A 152 -16.74 3.11 -17.29
N GLN A 153 -16.16 3.19 -18.49
CA GLN A 153 -14.84 3.78 -18.69
C GLN A 153 -14.97 5.22 -19.17
N LYS A 154 -14.25 6.14 -18.55
CA LYS A 154 -14.10 7.53 -18.99
C LYS A 154 -13.04 7.66 -20.09
N GLU A 155 -13.03 8.78 -20.79
CA GLU A 155 -12.11 9.08 -21.89
C GLU A 155 -10.63 8.99 -21.48
N ASP A 156 -10.31 9.28 -20.22
CA ASP A 156 -8.94 9.19 -19.68
C ASP A 156 -8.50 7.76 -19.34
N GLY A 157 -9.38 6.76 -19.58
CA GLY A 157 -9.14 5.35 -19.32
C GLY A 157 -9.48 4.89 -17.89
N SER A 158 -9.87 5.79 -16.99
CA SER A 158 -10.33 5.44 -15.65
C SER A 158 -11.70 4.76 -15.67
N ILE A 159 -11.96 3.88 -14.71
CA ILE A 159 -13.24 3.14 -14.63
C ILE A 159 -14.00 3.59 -13.39
N TRP A 160 -15.28 3.83 -13.57
CA TRP A 160 -16.18 4.43 -12.59
C TRP A 160 -17.46 3.63 -12.44
N CYS A 161 -18.12 3.78 -11.29
CA CYS A 161 -19.49 3.35 -11.02
C CYS A 161 -20.34 4.59 -10.78
N ASP A 162 -21.45 4.70 -11.49
CA ASP A 162 -22.44 5.75 -11.25
C ASP A 162 -23.44 5.26 -10.20
N LEU A 163 -23.56 6.00 -9.10
CA LEU A 163 -24.49 5.75 -8.00
C LEU A 163 -25.43 6.96 -7.77
N SER A 164 -25.52 7.86 -8.74
CA SER A 164 -26.30 9.11 -8.63
C SER A 164 -27.79 8.85 -8.40
N ASP A 165 -28.34 7.80 -8.99
CA ASP A 165 -29.74 7.38 -8.78
C ASP A 165 -30.02 6.93 -7.33
N GLU A 166 -28.99 6.54 -6.59
CA GLU A 166 -29.05 6.17 -5.17
C GLU A 166 -28.70 7.35 -4.24
N GLY A 167 -28.53 8.56 -4.77
CA GLY A 167 -28.15 9.75 -4.02
C GLY A 167 -26.70 9.79 -3.56
N LEU A 168 -25.82 9.03 -4.22
CA LEU A 168 -24.39 9.01 -3.99
C LEU A 168 -23.65 9.58 -5.22
N ASP A 169 -22.38 9.97 -5.00
CA ASP A 169 -21.52 10.42 -6.11
C ASP A 169 -20.99 9.24 -6.93
N GLU A 170 -20.58 9.52 -8.18
CA GLU A 170 -19.79 8.59 -8.97
C GLU A 170 -18.54 8.13 -8.17
N LYS A 171 -18.23 6.85 -8.21
CA LYS A 171 -17.08 6.27 -7.52
C LYS A 171 -16.05 5.73 -8.50
N LEU A 172 -14.83 6.20 -8.36
CA LEU A 172 -13.68 5.65 -9.08
C LEU A 172 -13.40 4.22 -8.59
N VAL A 173 -13.35 3.26 -9.51
CA VAL A 173 -13.05 1.85 -9.20
C VAL A 173 -11.70 1.39 -9.77
N LEU A 174 -11.19 2.05 -10.82
CA LEU A 174 -9.82 1.84 -11.34
C LEU A 174 -9.25 3.15 -11.86
N ARG A 175 -7.99 3.44 -11.55
CA ARG A 175 -7.31 4.64 -12.07
C ARG A 175 -6.93 4.45 -13.53
N LYS A 176 -6.69 5.57 -14.23
CA LYS A 176 -6.27 5.61 -15.64
C LYS A 176 -4.97 4.84 -15.94
N ASP A 177 -4.11 4.68 -14.95
CA ASP A 177 -2.86 3.92 -15.05
C ASP A 177 -3.04 2.41 -14.76
N GLY A 178 -4.30 1.96 -14.59
CA GLY A 178 -4.62 0.57 -14.29
C GLY A 178 -4.42 0.17 -12.84
N THR A 179 -4.07 1.11 -11.95
CA THR A 179 -3.92 0.81 -10.52
C THR A 179 -5.27 0.83 -9.79
N SER A 180 -5.44 -0.13 -8.87
CA SER A 180 -6.63 -0.22 -8.03
C SER A 180 -6.74 0.95 -7.06
N VAL A 181 -7.96 1.32 -6.71
CA VAL A 181 -8.27 2.22 -5.60
C VAL A 181 -8.59 1.43 -4.33
N TYR A 182 -8.71 2.10 -3.20
CA TYR A 182 -8.93 1.44 -1.91
C TYR A 182 -10.13 0.48 -1.91
N ILE A 183 -11.23 0.82 -2.59
CA ILE A 183 -12.44 -0.03 -2.64
C ILE A 183 -12.27 -1.30 -3.49
N THR A 184 -11.27 -1.33 -4.36
CA THR A 184 -10.98 -2.46 -5.28
C THR A 184 -9.65 -3.14 -4.99
N GLN A 185 -9.12 -2.95 -3.80
CA GLN A 185 -7.90 -3.62 -3.29
C GLN A 185 -8.20 -4.86 -2.48
#